data_7ed1e96500201010f9493185e514b764
#
_entry.id   7ed1e96500201010f9493185e514b764
#
_cell.length_a   1.000
_cell.length_b   1.000
_cell.length_c   1.000
_cell.angle_alpha   90.00
_cell.angle_beta   90.00
_cell.angle_gamma   90.00
#
_symmetry.space_group_name_H-M   'P 1'
#
loop_
_entity.id
_entity.type
_entity.pdbx_description
1 polymer ?
#
loop_
_entity_poly.entity_id
_entity_poly.type
_entity_poly.pdbx_seq_one_letter_code
_entity_poly.pdbx_strand_id
1 'polypeptide(L)'
;ALGIDNCLIQVNGPXFPILDGSASLYVQKINEVGIVEQNAPKDYYIIRHKIEVKDEETGSCITILPDEEFSITAMCSFQSKFINSQFATLDNINKFSEEIAPARTFVFVRDIVPLLEANLIKGGDLDNAIVIYEREATQEKLDQLADVLKVPHMDAKKIGYIQHKPLMWENECTRHKLLDIIGDMALIGKPIK
;
A
#
# COMPACT_ATOMS: atom_id res chain seq x y z
N ALA A 1 -6.78 -3.31 -11.53
CA ALA A 1 -7.63 -4.20 -10.73
C ALA A 1 -9.09 -4.15 -11.19
N LEU A 2 -9.60 -2.98 -11.54
CA LEU A 2 -11.02 -2.82 -11.91
C LEU A 2 -11.29 -3.10 -13.39
N GLY A 3 -10.27 -3.43 -14.15
CA GLY A 3 -10.44 -3.76 -15.57
C GLY A 3 -10.47 -2.58 -16.51
N ILE A 4 -10.06 -1.42 -16.05
CA ILE A 4 -10.02 -0.22 -16.90
C ILE A 4 -8.79 -0.28 -17.80
N ASP A 5 -8.99 -0.20 -19.10
CA ASP A 5 -7.88 -0.21 -20.07
C ASP A 5 -7.59 1.18 -20.62
N ASN A 6 -8.62 2.02 -20.74
CA ASN A 6 -8.47 3.35 -21.32
C ASN A 6 -9.28 4.34 -20.50
N CYS A 7 -8.61 5.42 -20.06
CA CYS A 7 -9.30 6.50 -19.37
C CYS A 7 -8.45 7.76 -19.45
N LEU A 8 -9.10 8.89 -19.36
CA LEU A 8 -8.43 10.18 -19.26
C LEU A 8 -8.40 10.56 -17.78
N ILE A 9 -7.20 10.83 -17.26
CA ILE A 9 -7.03 11.21 -15.86
C ILE A 9 -6.44 12.63 -15.84
N GLN A 10 -7.14 13.54 -15.19
CA GLN A 10 -6.70 14.92 -15.07
C GLN A 10 -6.49 15.26 -13.60
N VAL A 11 -5.32 15.78 -13.28
CA VAL A 11 -5.01 16.25 -11.94
C VAL A 11 -4.53 17.69 -12.01
N ASN A 12 -4.83 18.44 -10.98
CA ASN A 12 -4.44 19.86 -10.93
C ASN A 12 -3.28 20.10 -9.95
N GLY A 13 -2.53 19.04 -9.67
CA GLY A 13 -1.37 19.13 -8.78
C GLY A 13 -0.33 18.09 -9.16
N PRO A 14 0.81 18.13 -8.51
CA PRO A 14 1.92 17.22 -8.85
C PRO A 14 1.72 15.77 -8.48
N UNK A 15 0.74 15.41 -7.62
CA UNK A 15 0.55 14.07 -7.18
C UNK A 15 -0.87 13.77 -7.22
N PHE A 16 -0.96 12.55 -7.12
CA PHE A 16 -2.35 12.08 -6.93
C PHE A 16 -2.73 12.22 -5.45
N PRO A 17 -4.00 12.58 -5.14
CA PRO A 17 -4.41 12.69 -3.73
C PRO A 17 -4.26 11.37 -3.00
N ILE A 18 -3.69 11.41 -1.79
CA ILE A 18 -3.54 10.21 -0.97
C ILE A 18 -4.87 9.78 -0.35
N LEU A 19 -5.82 10.71 -0.22
CA LEU A 19 -7.15 10.49 0.37
C LEU A 19 -7.00 9.90 1.78
N ASP A 20 -7.59 8.74 2.03
CA ASP A 20 -7.51 8.10 3.36
C ASP A 20 -6.36 7.10 3.46
N GLY A 21 -5.46 7.11 2.49
CA GLY A 21 -4.32 6.19 2.47
C GLY A 21 -4.65 4.82 1.88
N SER A 22 -5.85 4.65 1.36
CA SER A 22 -6.29 3.41 0.73
C SER A 22 -6.80 3.70 -0.67
N ALA A 23 -7.23 2.66 -1.38
CA ALA A 23 -7.84 2.81 -2.70
C ALA A 23 -9.37 2.83 -2.66
N SER A 24 -9.98 2.77 -1.47
CA SER A 24 -11.43 2.63 -1.34
C SER A 24 -12.22 3.74 -2.02
N LEU A 25 -11.82 4.99 -1.79
CA LEU A 25 -12.57 6.11 -2.34
C LEU A 25 -12.44 6.16 -3.86
N TYR A 26 -11.27 5.79 -4.39
CA TYR A 26 -11.11 5.70 -5.84
C TYR A 26 -12.03 4.62 -6.42
N VAL A 27 -12.05 3.44 -5.79
CA VAL A 27 -12.94 2.34 -6.23
C VAL A 27 -14.40 2.79 -6.18
N GLN A 28 -14.79 3.43 -5.08
CA GLN A 28 -16.16 3.89 -4.91
C GLN A 28 -16.56 4.84 -6.04
N LYS A 29 -15.71 5.84 -6.32
CA LYS A 29 -16.04 6.84 -7.34
C LYS A 29 -16.09 6.26 -8.74
N ILE A 30 -15.18 5.34 -9.05
CA ILE A 30 -15.20 4.66 -10.34
C ILE A 30 -16.48 3.84 -10.48
N ASN A 31 -16.86 3.12 -9.42
CA ASN A 31 -18.07 2.30 -9.46
C ASN A 31 -19.34 3.14 -9.57
N GLU A 32 -19.35 4.34 -8.98
CA GLU A 32 -20.51 5.24 -9.07
C GLU A 32 -20.79 5.65 -10.53
N VAL A 33 -19.74 5.90 -11.31
CA VAL A 33 -19.93 6.29 -12.71
C VAL A 33 -19.96 5.09 -13.65
N GLY A 34 -19.39 3.97 -13.23
CA GLY A 34 -19.38 2.74 -14.02
C GLY A 34 -18.25 2.68 -15.03
N ILE A 35 -18.10 1.53 -15.63
CA ILE A 35 -17.08 1.24 -16.63
C ILE A 35 -17.79 0.78 -17.89
N VAL A 36 -17.43 1.41 -19.02
CA VAL A 36 -18.04 1.08 -20.31
C VAL A 36 -17.18 0.05 -21.02
N GLU A 37 -17.76 -1.08 -21.35
CA GLU A 37 -17.05 -2.15 -22.05
C GLU A 37 -16.80 -1.76 -23.49
N GLN A 38 -15.56 -1.92 -23.95
CA GLN A 38 -15.18 -1.58 -25.31
C GLN A 38 -15.22 -2.82 -26.20
N ASN A 39 -15.37 -2.58 -27.50
CA ASN A 39 -15.52 -3.67 -28.48
C ASN A 39 -14.15 -4.12 -28.99
N ALA A 40 -13.33 -4.61 -28.07
CA ALA A 40 -12.00 -5.13 -28.40
C ALA A 40 -11.56 -6.08 -27.28
N PRO A 41 -10.92 -7.19 -27.60
CA PRO A 41 -10.42 -8.08 -26.57
C PRO A 41 -9.22 -7.47 -25.84
N LYS A 42 -9.01 -7.89 -24.60
CA LYS A 42 -7.85 -7.45 -23.83
C LYS A 42 -6.57 -8.03 -24.44
N ASP A 43 -5.53 -7.22 -24.43
CA ASP A 43 -4.21 -7.60 -24.92
C ASP A 43 -3.34 -7.94 -23.72
N TYR A 44 -3.24 -9.23 -23.39
CA TYR A 44 -2.54 -9.69 -22.20
C TYR A 44 -1.04 -9.82 -22.44
N TYR A 45 -0.26 -9.55 -21.39
CA TYR A 45 1.12 -9.97 -21.32
C TYR A 45 1.12 -11.38 -20.74
N ILE A 46 1.44 -12.36 -21.58
CA ILE A 46 1.34 -13.77 -21.20
C ILE A 46 2.66 -14.22 -20.60
N ILE A 47 2.60 -14.72 -19.36
CA ILE A 47 3.77 -15.30 -18.69
C ILE A 47 3.90 -16.74 -19.15
N ARG A 48 5.02 -17.09 -19.77
CA ARG A 48 5.20 -18.42 -20.37
C ARG A 48 6.11 -19.33 -19.56
N HIS A 49 6.90 -18.77 -18.65
CA HIS A 49 7.78 -19.54 -17.78
C HIS A 49 8.06 -18.73 -16.53
N LYS A 50 8.63 -19.40 -15.53
CA LYS A 50 8.95 -18.75 -14.26
C LYS A 50 9.91 -17.57 -14.47
N ILE A 51 9.60 -16.45 -13.84
CA ILE A 51 10.47 -15.29 -13.78
C ILE A 51 10.74 -14.99 -12.32
N GLU A 52 12.00 -14.79 -11.98
CA GLU A 52 12.37 -14.51 -10.60
C GLU A 52 13.38 -13.36 -10.57
N VAL A 53 13.10 -12.37 -9.73
CA VAL A 53 13.98 -11.23 -9.54
C VAL A 53 14.25 -11.10 -8.05
N LYS A 54 15.51 -11.00 -7.69
CA LYS A 54 15.93 -10.88 -6.30
C LYS A 54 16.83 -9.66 -6.14
N ASP A 55 16.58 -8.92 -5.08
CA ASP A 55 17.44 -7.83 -4.67
C ASP A 55 18.44 -8.38 -3.63
N GLU A 56 19.68 -8.46 -4.01
CA GLU A 56 20.71 -9.06 -3.16
C GLU A 56 21.00 -8.21 -1.91
N GLU A 57 20.72 -6.93 -1.97
CA GLU A 57 20.97 -6.03 -0.85
C GLU A 57 19.93 -6.20 0.26
N THR A 58 18.66 -6.23 -0.12
CA THR A 58 17.55 -6.33 0.85
C THR A 58 17.07 -7.74 1.06
N GLY A 59 17.36 -8.65 0.13
CA GLY A 59 16.80 -9.99 0.13
C GLY A 59 15.38 -10.08 -0.41
N SER A 60 14.83 -8.95 -0.87
CA SER A 60 13.48 -8.94 -1.43
C SER A 60 13.45 -9.72 -2.75
N CYS A 61 12.36 -10.43 -2.98
CA CYS A 61 12.25 -11.30 -4.13
C CYS A 61 10.83 -11.27 -4.70
N ILE A 62 10.75 -11.27 -6.03
CA ILE A 62 9.47 -11.42 -6.72
C ILE A 62 9.58 -12.62 -7.65
N THR A 63 8.63 -13.53 -7.54
CA THR A 63 8.54 -14.69 -8.42
C THR A 63 7.22 -14.63 -9.16
N ILE A 64 7.26 -14.75 -10.47
CA ILE A 64 6.08 -14.72 -11.33
C ILE A 64 5.98 -16.08 -12.03
N LEU A 65 4.81 -16.67 -11.99
CA LEU A 65 4.57 -18.01 -12.57
C LEU A 65 3.40 -17.94 -13.56
N PRO A 66 3.45 -18.75 -14.63
CA PRO A 66 2.29 -18.84 -15.51
C PRO A 66 1.05 -19.33 -14.77
N ASP A 67 -0.10 -18.74 -15.07
CA ASP A 67 -1.37 -19.17 -14.51
C ASP A 67 -2.50 -18.73 -15.44
N GLU A 68 -3.66 -19.34 -15.28
CA GLU A 68 -4.84 -18.97 -16.06
C GLU A 68 -5.50 -17.72 -15.52
N GLU A 69 -5.33 -17.45 -14.23
CA GLU A 69 -5.94 -16.31 -13.55
C GLU A 69 -4.88 -15.50 -12.84
N PHE A 70 -5.11 -14.19 -12.72
CA PHE A 70 -4.23 -13.34 -11.94
C PHE A 70 -4.49 -13.59 -10.46
N SER A 71 -3.44 -13.95 -9.74
CA SER A 71 -3.47 -14.06 -8.29
C SER A 71 -2.14 -13.58 -7.75
N ILE A 72 -2.10 -13.22 -6.47
CA ILE A 72 -0.89 -12.68 -5.90
C ILE A 72 -0.85 -12.97 -4.40
N THR A 73 0.32 -13.34 -3.91
CA THR A 73 0.59 -13.47 -2.49
C THR A 73 1.80 -12.62 -2.15
N ALA A 74 1.69 -11.82 -1.11
CA ALA A 74 2.80 -11.01 -0.63
C ALA A 74 3.13 -11.40 0.80
N MET A 75 4.42 -11.45 1.12
CA MET A 75 4.87 -11.63 2.48
C MET A 75 5.81 -10.48 2.83
N CYS A 76 5.57 -9.86 3.99
CA CYS A 76 6.40 -8.76 4.47
C CYS A 76 7.07 -9.19 5.77
N SER A 77 8.38 -9.03 5.83
CA SER A 77 9.14 -9.21 7.06
C SER A 77 9.60 -7.84 7.52
N PHE A 78 9.04 -7.37 8.63
CA PHE A 78 9.26 -5.99 9.07
C PHE A 78 10.49 -5.84 9.96
N GLN A 79 11.16 -6.95 10.32
CA GLN A 79 12.34 -6.94 11.18
C GLN A 79 12.07 -6.18 12.48
N SER A 80 10.93 -6.47 13.08
CA SER A 80 10.45 -5.82 14.27
C SER A 80 9.94 -6.86 15.26
N LYS A 81 10.15 -6.60 16.55
CA LYS A 81 9.62 -7.47 17.59
C LYS A 81 8.13 -7.25 17.82
N PHE A 82 7.65 -6.06 17.48
CA PHE A 82 6.23 -5.72 17.65
C PHE A 82 5.39 -6.28 16.52
N ILE A 83 5.83 -6.10 15.27
CA ILE A 83 5.07 -6.57 14.11
C ILE A 83 5.89 -7.64 13.40
N ASN A 84 5.39 -8.85 13.45
CA ASN A 84 6.05 -10.02 12.86
C ASN A 84 5.84 -10.06 11.35
N SER A 85 6.42 -11.05 10.73
CA SER A 85 6.18 -11.31 9.32
C SER A 85 4.68 -11.55 9.09
N GLN A 86 4.16 -10.96 8.03
CA GLN A 86 2.76 -11.10 7.66
C GLN A 86 2.67 -11.49 6.20
N PHE A 87 1.59 -12.15 5.84
CA PHE A 87 1.31 -12.39 4.43
C PHE A 87 -0.14 -12.04 4.13
N ALA A 88 -0.39 -11.79 2.85
CA ALA A 88 -1.72 -11.52 2.34
C ALA A 88 -1.82 -12.12 0.94
N THR A 89 -3.00 -12.61 0.61
CA THR A 89 -3.24 -13.24 -0.68
C THR A 89 -4.48 -12.63 -1.32
N LEU A 90 -4.43 -12.41 -2.62
CA LEU A 90 -5.58 -12.09 -3.44
C LEU A 90 -5.63 -13.14 -4.53
N ASP A 91 -6.55 -14.09 -4.41
CA ASP A 91 -6.63 -15.22 -5.35
C ASP A 91 -7.59 -14.96 -6.50
N ASN A 92 -8.31 -13.84 -6.47
CA ASN A 92 -9.25 -13.46 -7.53
C ASN A 92 -9.27 -11.94 -7.60
N ILE A 93 -8.85 -11.37 -8.72
CA ILE A 93 -8.75 -9.92 -8.86
C ILE A 93 -10.10 -9.22 -8.70
N ASN A 94 -11.20 -9.93 -8.94
CA ASN A 94 -12.53 -9.38 -8.73
C ASN A 94 -12.85 -9.09 -7.27
N LYS A 95 -12.08 -9.65 -6.34
CA LYS A 95 -12.23 -9.39 -4.92
C LYS A 95 -11.37 -8.21 -4.43
N PHE A 96 -10.65 -7.58 -5.33
CA PHE A 96 -9.76 -6.46 -4.97
C PHE A 96 -10.49 -5.38 -4.19
N SER A 97 -11.67 -4.99 -4.66
CA SER A 97 -12.43 -3.89 -4.04
C SER A 97 -12.75 -4.15 -2.58
N GLU A 98 -13.05 -5.39 -2.23
CA GLU A 98 -13.44 -5.76 -0.87
C GLU A 98 -12.26 -6.13 0.01
N GLU A 99 -11.28 -6.83 -0.54
CA GLU A 99 -10.24 -7.45 0.27
C GLU A 99 -8.95 -6.65 0.34
N ILE A 100 -8.67 -5.81 -0.64
CA ILE A 100 -7.39 -5.10 -0.73
C ILE A 100 -7.55 -3.59 -0.75
N ALA A 101 -8.51 -3.07 -1.54
CA ALA A 101 -8.65 -1.62 -1.72
C ALA A 101 -8.76 -0.84 -0.41
N PRO A 102 -9.43 -1.34 0.64
CA PRO A 102 -9.53 -0.57 1.88
C PRO A 102 -8.27 -0.56 2.75
N ALA A 103 -7.24 -1.33 2.41
CA ALA A 103 -6.03 -1.40 3.22
C ALA A 103 -5.25 -0.08 3.13
N ARG A 104 -5.02 0.54 4.28
CA ARG A 104 -4.34 1.83 4.36
C ARG A 104 -2.83 1.67 4.31
N THR A 105 -2.16 2.71 3.79
CA THR A 105 -0.70 2.77 3.82
C THR A 105 -0.21 2.92 5.26
N PHE A 106 1.08 2.70 5.45
CA PHE A 106 1.67 2.70 6.79
C PHE A 106 3.09 3.23 6.73
N VAL A 107 3.59 3.65 7.90
CA VAL A 107 4.96 4.13 8.04
C VAL A 107 5.43 3.83 9.45
N PHE A 108 6.71 3.51 9.60
CA PHE A 108 7.31 3.34 10.92
C PHE A 108 7.78 4.69 11.44
N VAL A 109 7.60 4.93 12.75
CA VAL A 109 8.08 6.16 13.37
C VAL A 109 9.58 6.35 13.09
N ARG A 110 10.35 5.26 13.12
CA ARG A 110 11.80 5.33 12.88
C ARG A 110 12.15 5.91 11.49
N ASP A 111 11.22 5.84 10.54
CA ASP A 111 11.46 6.30 9.18
C ASP A 111 10.91 7.70 8.92
N ILE A 112 10.14 8.25 9.85
CA ILE A 112 9.46 9.53 9.61
C ILE A 112 10.47 10.69 9.58
N VAL A 113 11.43 10.72 10.52
CA VAL A 113 12.36 11.84 10.58
C VAL A 113 13.19 11.96 9.29
N PRO A 114 13.82 10.87 8.79
CA PRO A 114 14.52 10.98 7.51
C PRO A 114 13.61 11.43 6.36
N LEU A 115 12.36 10.97 6.34
CA LEU A 115 11.42 11.37 5.29
C LEU A 115 11.08 12.85 5.38
N LEU A 116 10.91 13.37 6.60
CA LEU A 116 10.67 14.81 6.80
C LEU A 116 11.88 15.63 6.34
N GLU A 117 13.08 15.19 6.71
CA GLU A 117 14.30 15.88 6.34
C GLU A 117 14.49 15.91 4.81
N ALA A 118 14.06 14.85 4.14
CA ALA A 118 14.14 14.77 2.68
C ALA A 118 12.96 15.45 1.98
N ASN A 119 12.03 16.05 2.76
CA ASN A 119 10.84 16.73 2.24
C ASN A 119 9.96 15.79 1.43
N LEU A 120 9.86 14.54 1.86
CA LEU A 120 9.08 13.52 1.17
C LEU A 120 7.70 13.28 1.77
N ILE A 121 7.39 13.91 2.92
CA ILE A 121 6.05 13.82 3.50
C ILE A 121 5.29 15.09 3.11
N LYS A 122 4.48 14.96 2.06
CA LYS A 122 3.76 16.10 1.52
C LYS A 122 2.31 16.17 2.01
N GLY A 123 1.75 15.06 2.48
CA GLY A 123 0.36 15.05 2.94
C GLY A 123 0.07 13.96 3.95
N GLY A 124 1.10 13.34 4.52
CA GLY A 124 0.91 12.25 5.48
C GLY A 124 0.45 12.74 6.84
N ASP A 125 -0.58 12.10 7.38
CA ASP A 125 -1.04 12.33 8.74
C ASP A 125 -1.78 11.08 9.23
N LEU A 126 -2.34 11.16 10.44
CA LEU A 126 -3.01 9.99 11.03
C LEU A 126 -4.34 9.65 10.36
N ASP A 127 -4.84 10.52 9.50
CA ASP A 127 -6.06 10.23 8.74
C ASP A 127 -5.79 9.49 7.44
N ASN A 128 -4.52 9.42 7.02
CA ASN A 128 -4.20 8.76 5.76
C ASN A 128 -3.01 7.80 5.85
N ALA A 129 -2.62 7.40 7.07
CA ALA A 129 -1.56 6.42 7.23
C ALA A 129 -1.66 5.76 8.60
N ILE A 130 -1.31 4.48 8.65
CA ILE A 130 -1.12 3.76 9.90
C ILE A 130 0.33 4.00 10.34
N VAL A 131 0.54 4.53 11.53
CA VAL A 131 1.88 4.80 12.03
C VAL A 131 2.25 3.70 13.01
N ILE A 132 3.40 3.07 12.79
CA ILE A 132 3.86 1.96 13.61
C ILE A 132 5.00 2.42 14.50
N TYR A 133 4.74 2.42 15.81
CA TYR A 133 5.71 2.76 16.84
C TYR A 133 6.17 1.45 17.48
N GLU A 134 7.33 0.96 17.07
CA GLU A 134 7.76 -0.41 17.39
C GLU A 134 9.05 -0.46 18.23
N ARG A 135 9.71 0.67 18.44
CA ARG A 135 10.90 0.77 19.29
C ARG A 135 10.77 1.98 20.21
N GLU A 136 11.06 1.77 21.49
CA GLU A 136 11.02 2.88 22.44
C GLU A 136 11.98 4.00 22.03
N ALA A 137 11.48 5.21 22.02
CA ALA A 137 12.27 6.42 21.88
C ALA A 137 12.17 7.22 23.18
N THR A 138 13.01 8.24 23.33
CA THR A 138 12.87 9.12 24.49
C THR A 138 11.57 9.91 24.36
N GLN A 139 10.96 10.22 25.50
CA GLN A 139 9.75 11.02 25.50
C GLN A 139 9.97 12.36 24.81
N GLU A 140 11.15 12.96 25.02
CA GLU A 140 11.49 14.25 24.41
C GLU A 140 11.48 14.17 22.88
N LYS A 141 12.09 13.13 22.31
CA LYS A 141 12.13 12.97 20.85
C LYS A 141 10.74 12.72 20.29
N LEU A 142 9.95 11.88 20.99
CA LEU A 142 8.60 11.57 20.52
C LEU A 142 7.72 12.83 20.57
N ASP A 143 7.87 13.66 21.62
CA ASP A 143 7.14 14.92 21.73
C ASP A 143 7.53 15.88 20.62
N GLN A 144 8.83 15.98 20.31
CA GLN A 144 9.30 16.83 19.22
C GLN A 144 8.69 16.41 17.88
N LEU A 145 8.66 15.12 17.64
CA LEU A 145 8.07 14.60 16.40
C LEU A 145 6.58 14.92 16.35
N ALA A 146 5.88 14.74 17.46
CA ALA A 146 4.46 15.05 17.54
C ALA A 146 4.18 16.51 17.24
N ASP A 147 5.03 17.42 17.76
CA ASP A 147 4.89 18.86 17.52
C ASP A 147 5.09 19.18 16.03
N VAL A 148 6.11 18.58 15.41
CA VAL A 148 6.37 18.80 13.99
C VAL A 148 5.20 18.32 13.13
N LEU A 149 4.65 17.16 13.47
CA LEU A 149 3.56 16.56 12.71
C LEU A 149 2.20 17.11 13.12
N LYS A 150 2.15 17.95 14.19
CA LYS A 150 0.91 18.56 14.70
C LYS A 150 -0.10 17.50 15.14
N VAL A 151 0.39 16.48 15.84
CA VAL A 151 -0.46 15.44 16.42
C VAL A 151 -0.29 15.44 17.92
N PRO A 152 -1.22 14.82 18.68
CA PRO A 152 -1.10 14.79 20.14
C PRO A 152 0.16 14.07 20.62
N HIS A 153 0.70 14.51 21.75
CA HIS A 153 1.81 13.82 22.38
C HIS A 153 1.37 12.43 22.84
N MET A 154 2.28 11.48 22.77
CA MET A 154 1.99 10.09 23.10
C MET A 154 2.99 9.58 24.13
N ASP A 155 2.58 8.58 24.89
CA ASP A 155 3.44 7.93 25.87
C ASP A 155 4.53 7.14 25.15
N ALA A 156 5.79 7.51 25.36
CA ALA A 156 6.93 6.88 24.70
C ALA A 156 7.08 5.39 25.05
N LYS A 157 6.47 4.93 26.15
CA LYS A 157 6.53 3.53 26.55
C LYS A 157 5.44 2.68 25.90
N LYS A 158 4.53 3.32 25.18
CA LYS A 158 3.36 2.63 24.62
C LYS A 158 3.60 2.25 23.18
N ILE A 159 4.30 1.16 22.97
CA ILE A 159 4.58 0.61 21.64
C ILE A 159 3.28 0.09 21.04
N GLY A 160 3.08 0.32 19.76
CA GLY A 160 1.89 -0.15 19.09
C GLY A 160 1.59 0.65 17.84
N TYR A 161 0.37 0.52 17.37
CA TYR A 161 -0.10 1.30 16.23
C TYR A 161 -0.62 2.65 16.72
N ILE A 162 -0.22 3.71 16.03
CA ILE A 162 -0.72 5.06 16.27
C ILE A 162 -1.66 5.37 15.10
N GLN A 163 -2.95 5.52 15.41
CA GLN A 163 -3.95 5.65 14.35
C GLN A 163 -5.25 6.19 14.93
N HIS A 164 -6.02 6.87 14.10
CA HIS A 164 -7.34 7.36 14.48
C HIS A 164 -8.40 6.27 14.40
N LYS A 165 -8.25 5.33 13.46
CA LYS A 165 -9.20 4.25 13.24
C LYS A 165 -8.52 2.90 13.46
N PRO A 166 -9.20 1.94 14.08
CA PRO A 166 -8.60 0.61 14.28
C PRO A 166 -8.22 -0.06 12.97
N LEU A 167 -7.32 -1.03 13.06
CA LEU A 167 -6.99 -1.86 11.90
C LEU A 167 -8.25 -2.57 11.39
N MET A 168 -8.40 -2.62 10.08
CA MET A 168 -9.49 -3.40 9.46
C MET A 168 -9.17 -4.89 9.49
N TRP A 169 -7.91 -5.24 9.36
CA TRP A 169 -7.40 -6.62 9.42
C TRP A 169 -6.07 -6.61 10.13
N GLU A 170 -5.75 -7.71 10.80
CA GLU A 170 -4.44 -7.83 11.46
C GLU A 170 -3.30 -7.65 10.46
N ASN A 171 -3.50 -8.07 9.21
CA ASN A 171 -2.50 -7.97 8.14
C ASN A 171 -2.74 -6.80 7.19
N GLU A 172 -3.37 -5.73 7.68
CA GLU A 172 -3.70 -4.58 6.83
C GLU A 172 -2.47 -4.01 6.13
N CYS A 173 -1.34 -3.91 6.83
CA CYS A 173 -0.11 -3.39 6.23
C CYS A 173 0.34 -4.22 5.03
N THR A 174 0.27 -5.54 5.15
CA THR A 174 0.68 -6.40 4.04
C THR A 174 -0.34 -6.39 2.91
N ARG A 175 -1.62 -6.23 3.23
CA ARG A 175 -2.63 -6.04 2.18
C ARG A 175 -2.33 -4.75 1.39
N HIS A 176 -1.88 -3.71 2.08
CA HIS A 176 -1.49 -2.49 1.36
C HIS A 176 -0.27 -2.73 0.48
N LYS A 177 0.71 -3.50 0.95
CA LYS A 177 1.86 -3.86 0.10
C LYS A 177 1.41 -4.64 -1.13
N LEU A 178 0.39 -5.46 -0.98
CA LEU A 178 -0.19 -6.17 -2.12
C LEU A 178 -0.84 -5.18 -3.09
N LEU A 179 -1.51 -4.16 -2.57
CA LEU A 179 -2.07 -3.08 -3.37
C LEU A 179 -0.95 -2.37 -4.16
N ASP A 180 0.16 -2.08 -3.48
CA ASP A 180 1.32 -1.44 -4.13
C ASP A 180 1.84 -2.31 -5.29
N ILE A 181 1.97 -3.62 -5.06
CA ILE A 181 2.47 -4.53 -6.10
C ILE A 181 1.54 -4.52 -7.31
N ILE A 182 0.23 -4.57 -7.08
CA ILE A 182 -0.74 -4.54 -8.18
C ILE A 182 -0.57 -3.24 -8.99
N GLY A 183 -0.39 -2.12 -8.30
CA GLY A 183 -0.18 -0.84 -8.97
C GLY A 183 1.12 -0.80 -9.75
N ASP A 184 2.20 -1.31 -9.16
CA ASP A 184 3.50 -1.33 -9.82
C ASP A 184 3.49 -2.23 -11.06
N MET A 185 2.84 -3.40 -10.96
CA MET A 185 2.76 -4.31 -12.10
C MET A 185 1.93 -3.72 -13.24
N ALA A 186 1.00 -2.82 -12.95
CA ALA A 186 0.23 -2.15 -13.99
C ALA A 186 1.11 -1.27 -14.89
N LEU A 187 2.30 -0.88 -14.41
CA LEU A 187 3.23 -0.09 -15.21
C LEU A 187 3.78 -0.86 -16.42
N ILE A 188 3.62 -2.17 -16.44
CA ILE A 188 3.95 -2.98 -17.64
C ILE A 188 3.10 -2.53 -18.83
N GLY A 189 1.90 -1.99 -18.56
CA GLY A 189 1.06 -1.44 -19.61
C GLY A 189 0.07 -2.43 -20.20
N LYS A 190 0.06 -3.66 -19.71
CA LYS A 190 -0.88 -4.69 -20.13
C LYS A 190 -1.29 -5.52 -18.93
N PRO A 191 -2.52 -6.03 -18.91
CA PRO A 191 -2.87 -7.01 -17.88
C PRO A 191 -2.03 -8.26 -18.04
N ILE A 192 -1.69 -8.87 -16.94
CA ILE A 192 -0.78 -10.03 -16.89
C ILE A 192 -1.59 -11.31 -16.75
N LYS A 193 -1.17 -12.34 -17.47
CA LYS A 193 -1.79 -13.66 -17.40
C LYS A 193 -0.75 -14.76 -17.45
#